data_9902b66e4742f345ff93182665d9275b
#
_entry.id   9902b66e4742f345ff93182665d9275b
#
_cell.length_a   1.000
_cell.length_b   1.000
_cell.length_c   1.000
_cell.angle_alpha   90.00
_cell.angle_beta   90.00
_cell.angle_gamma   90.00
#
_symmetry.space_group_name_H-M   'P 1'
#
loop_
_entity.id
_entity.type
_entity.pdbx_description
1 polymer ?
#
loop_
_entity_poly.entity_id
_entity_poly.type
_entity_poly.pdbx_seq_one_letter_code
_entity_poly.pdbx_strand_id
1 'polypeptide(L)' 'MRVGDLVNFETNAWVFEHAKNDYANPGVVLRVAYDPVNEDRFQAEVYWADGRITREHHCYLELVNESR' A
#
# COMPACT_ATOMS: atom_id res chain seq x y z
N MET A 1 4.20 7.07 -6.06
CA MET A 1 2.84 6.71 -5.62
C MET A 1 2.08 7.97 -5.29
N ARG A 2 0.83 8.06 -5.69
CA ARG A 2 0.05 9.26 -5.51
C ARG A 2 -1.35 8.91 -5.03
N VAL A 3 -2.00 9.90 -4.44
CA VAL A 3 -3.40 9.76 -4.04
C VAL A 3 -4.22 9.35 -5.26
N GLY A 4 -5.06 8.34 -5.07
CA GLY A 4 -5.88 7.81 -6.15
C GLY A 4 -5.30 6.61 -6.87
N ASP A 5 -4.02 6.30 -6.63
CA ASP A 5 -3.42 5.11 -7.24
C ASP A 5 -4.02 3.85 -6.65
N LEU A 6 -4.11 2.82 -7.49
CA LEU A 6 -4.52 1.49 -7.04
C LEU A 6 -3.28 0.70 -6.64
N VAL A 7 -3.36 0.04 -5.50
CA VAL A 7 -2.24 -0.72 -4.98
C VAL A 7 -2.71 -2.07 -4.46
N ASN A 8 -1.79 -3.02 -4.45
CA ASN A 8 -1.98 -4.31 -3.78
C ASN A 8 -1.05 -4.38 -2.59
N PHE A 9 -1.47 -5.12 -1.57
CA PHE A 9 -0.58 -5.43 -0.46
C PHE A 9 0.31 -6.59 -0.87
N GLU A 10 1.62 -6.35 -0.89
CA GLU A 10 2.61 -7.36 -1.28
C GLU A 10 3.74 -7.37 -0.29
N THR A 11 4.22 -8.57 0.04
CA THR A 11 5.39 -8.70 0.88
C THR A 11 6.03 -10.07 0.65
N ASN A 12 7.35 -10.09 0.72
CA ASN A 12 8.11 -11.34 0.65
C ASN A 12 8.41 -11.90 2.04
N ALA A 13 8.05 -11.18 3.08
CA ALA A 13 8.34 -11.63 4.44
C ALA A 13 7.35 -12.74 4.81
N TRP A 14 7.90 -13.92 5.10
CA TRP A 14 7.06 -15.07 5.40
C TRP A 14 6.14 -14.83 6.59
N VAL A 15 6.56 -14.00 7.53
CA VAL A 15 5.74 -13.72 8.72
C VAL A 15 4.44 -13.01 8.37
N PHE A 16 4.37 -12.41 7.18
CA PHE A 16 3.19 -11.68 6.75
C PHE A 16 2.37 -12.42 5.71
N GLU A 17 2.69 -13.68 5.46
CA GLU A 17 1.93 -14.43 4.45
C GLU A 17 0.45 -14.48 4.78
N HIS A 18 0.13 -14.68 6.06
CA HIS A 18 -1.29 -14.72 6.45
C HIS A 18 -1.92 -13.33 6.37
N ALA A 19 -1.13 -12.30 6.62
CA ALA A 19 -1.64 -10.94 6.57
C ALA A 19 -2.07 -10.56 5.16
N LYS A 20 -1.39 -11.09 4.14
CA LYS A 20 -1.76 -10.80 2.76
C LYS A 20 -3.22 -11.20 2.47
N ASN A 21 -3.69 -12.25 3.10
CA ASN A 21 -5.05 -12.72 2.89
C ASN A 21 -6.07 -11.85 3.59
N ASP A 22 -5.63 -11.00 4.53
CA ASP A 22 -6.53 -10.12 5.25
C ASP A 22 -6.78 -8.81 4.50
N TYR A 23 -6.06 -8.59 3.42
CA TYR A 23 -6.19 -7.36 2.65
C TYR A 23 -7.01 -7.63 1.39
N ALA A 24 -8.07 -6.86 1.23
CA ALA A 24 -8.95 -7.00 0.07
C ALA A 24 -8.40 -6.13 -1.06
N ASN A 25 -7.55 -6.70 -1.87
CA ASN A 25 -6.95 -6.02 -3.01
C ASN A 25 -7.98 -5.77 -4.11
N PRO A 26 -7.84 -4.70 -4.86
CA PRO A 26 -6.87 -3.64 -4.67
C PRO A 26 -7.35 -2.59 -3.67
N GLY A 27 -6.42 -1.76 -3.19
CA GLY A 27 -6.77 -0.62 -2.38
C GLY A 27 -6.53 0.67 -3.15
N VAL A 28 -7.08 1.75 -2.65
CA VAL A 28 -6.90 3.08 -3.23
C VAL A 28 -6.11 3.93 -2.25
N VAL A 29 -5.06 4.58 -2.73
CA VAL A 29 -4.23 5.43 -1.89
C VAL A 29 -4.99 6.70 -1.56
N LEU A 30 -5.19 6.96 -0.27
CA LEU A 30 -5.87 8.15 0.21
C LEU A 30 -4.91 9.26 0.58
N ARG A 31 -3.71 8.90 1.06
CA ARG A 31 -2.74 9.85 1.55
C ARG A 31 -1.35 9.24 1.46
N VAL A 32 -0.36 10.10 1.23
CA VAL A 32 1.03 9.66 1.21
C VAL A 32 1.81 10.58 2.14
N ALA A 33 2.55 10.01 3.08
CA ALA A 33 3.39 10.75 4.00
C ALA A 33 4.84 10.34 3.76
N TYR A 34 5.63 11.26 3.21
CA TYR A 34 7.02 10.99 2.90
C TYR A 34 7.90 11.25 4.11
N ASP A 35 8.98 10.48 4.20
CA ASP A 35 10.00 10.69 5.19
C ASP A 35 10.70 12.02 4.87
N PRO A 36 10.81 12.95 5.82
CA PRO A 36 11.45 14.25 5.53
C PRO A 36 12.94 14.13 5.25
N VAL A 37 13.57 13.06 5.68
CA VAL A 37 15.00 12.89 5.47
C VAL A 37 15.29 12.08 4.21
N ASN A 38 14.45 11.07 3.93
CA ASN A 38 14.66 10.19 2.80
C ASN A 38 13.35 10.05 2.03
N GLU A 39 13.26 10.74 0.90
CA GLU A 39 12.03 10.79 0.11
C GLU A 39 11.68 9.44 -0.52
N ASP A 40 12.64 8.52 -0.57
CA ASP A 40 12.35 7.19 -1.09
C ASP A 40 11.52 6.36 -0.12
N ARG A 41 11.36 6.84 1.10
CA ARG A 41 10.58 6.13 2.11
C ARG A 41 9.31 6.89 2.39
N PHE A 42 8.21 6.17 2.39
CA PHE A 42 6.93 6.78 2.69
C PHE A 42 5.96 5.74 3.24
N GLN A 43 4.90 6.25 3.86
CA GLN A 43 3.77 5.45 4.28
C GLN A 43 2.55 5.96 3.55
N ALA A 44 1.63 5.07 3.24
CA ALA A 44 0.42 5.45 2.54
C ALA A 44 -0.80 4.95 3.31
N GLU A 45 -1.81 5.79 3.40
CA GLU A 45 -3.11 5.37 3.90
C GLU A 45 -3.89 4.81 2.72
N VAL A 46 -4.36 3.59 2.86
CA VAL A 46 -4.99 2.87 1.78
C VAL A 46 -6.40 2.45 2.19
N TYR A 47 -7.35 2.70 1.32
CA TYR A 47 -8.73 2.27 1.49
C TYR A 47 -8.90 0.98 0.69
N TRP A 48 -9.07 -0.12 1.40
CA TRP A 48 -9.13 -1.44 0.79
C TRP A 48 -10.53 -1.76 0.30
N ALA A 49 -10.62 -2.76 -0.57
CA ALA A 49 -11.90 -3.10 -1.21
C ALA A 49 -12.97 -3.53 -0.21
N ASP A 50 -12.59 -3.99 0.97
CA ASP A 50 -13.54 -4.38 2.00
C ASP A 50 -13.98 -3.21 2.89
N GLY A 51 -13.52 -2.00 2.60
CA GLY A 51 -13.91 -0.81 3.35
C GLY A 51 -12.98 -0.43 4.48
N ARG A 52 -11.93 -1.21 4.73
CA ARG A 52 -10.98 -0.88 5.79
C ARG A 52 -9.95 0.14 5.30
N ILE A 53 -9.46 0.95 6.23
CA ILE A 53 -8.42 1.91 5.95
C ILE A 53 -7.24 1.58 6.84
N THR A 54 -6.08 1.35 6.22
CA THR A 54 -4.87 1.06 6.98
C THR A 54 -3.74 1.96 6.50
N ARG A 55 -2.70 2.07 7.32
CA ARG A 55 -1.49 2.80 6.95
C ARG A 55 -0.39 1.77 6.74
N GLU A 56 0.17 1.74 5.54
CA GLU A 56 1.16 0.74 5.18
C GLU A 56 2.45 1.39 4.75
N HIS A 57 3.56 0.73 5.06
CA HIS A 57 4.88 1.15 4.63
C HIS A 57 5.01 0.88 3.12
N HIS A 58 5.77 1.74 2.43
CA HIS A 58 5.85 1.67 0.97
C HIS A 58 6.33 0.32 0.47
N CYS A 59 7.15 -0.38 1.23
CA CYS A 59 7.71 -1.66 0.77
C CYS A 59 6.67 -2.77 0.74
N TYR A 60 5.50 -2.56 1.31
CA TYR A 60 4.43 -3.55 1.28
C TYR A 60 3.37 -3.25 0.23
N LEU A 61 3.58 -2.22 -0.56
CA LEU A 61 2.56 -1.79 -1.53
C LEU A 61 3.13 -1.89 -2.94
N GLU A 62 2.30 -2.37 -3.85
CA GLU A 62 2.66 -2.51 -5.25
C GLU A 62 1.60 -1.83 -6.11
N LEU A 63 2.05 -0.99 -7.05
CA LEU A 63 1.12 -0.32 -7.96
C LEU A 63 0.47 -1.32 -8.90
N VAL A 64 -0.85 -1.21 -9.04
CA VAL A 64 -1.60 -2.15 -9.85
C VAL A 64 -1.54 -1.81 -11.33
N ASN A 65 -1.62 -0.52 -11.65
CA ASN A 65 -1.75 -0.10 -13.05
C ASN A 65 -0.58 0.72 -13.52
N GLU A 66 0.59 0.25 -13.22
CA GLU A 66 1.83 0.94 -13.59
C GLU A 66 2.16 0.80 -15.07
N SER A 67 1.49 -0.07 -15.76
CA SER A 67 1.80 -0.38 -17.15
C SER A 67 1.31 0.69 -18.11
N ARG A 68 0.86 1.75 -17.60
CA ARG A 68 0.28 2.77 -18.40
C ARG A 68 1.24 3.65 -19.08
#